data_6c899c2eca1d05ba5bc8b3a7991796ad
#
_entry.id   6c899c2eca1d05ba5bc8b3a7991796ad
#
_cell.length_a   1.000
_cell.length_b   1.000
_cell.length_c   1.000
_cell.angle_alpha   90.00
_cell.angle_beta   90.00
_cell.angle_gamma   90.00
#
_symmetry.space_group_name_H-M   'P 1'
#
loop_
_entity.id
_entity.type
_entity.pdbx_description
1 polymer ?
#
loop_
_entity_poly.entity_id
_entity_poly.type
_entity_poly.pdbx_seq_one_letter_code
_entity_poly.pdbx_strand_id
1 'polypeptide(L)'
;MADLTTHIGEHLVLKNPVMTASGTFGYGLEYADLMDISRLGAIIVKGTTAEPRQGNPYPRMAETPAGMLNAVGLQNRGVNYFVDKIYPAIRSIDTAMIVNVGGSTVETYVECAEKIAALDDIPAIELNISCPNVKQGGMGFGLCAASAAEVVRAVRRVYPRTLIVKLSPNVTDITEIARAVEVEGADAVSLINTLLGMAVDAERRKPILSTVTGGLSGPCVKPIALRMVWQTAKAVRIPVIGLGGIVSWRDAVEFMLAGATAVQIGTSNFVDPTVSLKVINGIAAYCERHGFHHASELVGALETDS
;
A
#
# COMPACT_ATOMS: atom_id res chain seq x y z
N MET A 1 17.36 19.91 12.32
CA MET A 1 16.23 19.12 11.75
C MET A 1 16.67 17.67 11.72
N ALA A 2 15.81 16.75 12.16
CA ALA A 2 16.09 15.32 12.08
C ALA A 2 16.16 14.88 10.59
N ASP A 3 17.03 13.91 10.31
CA ASP A 3 17.10 13.27 9.00
C ASP A 3 15.93 12.29 8.84
N LEU A 4 15.09 12.51 7.82
CA LEU A 4 13.96 11.65 7.52
C LEU A 4 14.25 10.62 6.42
N THR A 5 15.47 10.58 5.88
CA THR A 5 15.85 9.61 4.85
C THR A 5 15.51 8.19 5.29
N THR A 6 14.84 7.45 4.42
CA THR A 6 14.29 6.14 4.73
C THR A 6 14.71 5.11 3.68
N HIS A 7 15.23 3.98 4.11
CA HIS A 7 15.68 2.89 3.24
C HIS A 7 14.65 1.76 3.22
N ILE A 8 14.25 1.33 2.04
CA ILE A 8 13.37 0.18 1.81
C ILE A 8 14.15 -0.89 1.04
N GLY A 9 14.61 -1.91 1.75
CA GLY A 9 15.56 -2.88 1.18
C GLY A 9 16.91 -2.23 0.84
N GLU A 10 17.64 -2.83 -0.10
CA GLU A 10 19.00 -2.39 -0.44
C GLU A 10 19.02 -1.23 -1.45
N HIS A 11 17.98 -1.06 -2.26
CA HIS A 11 18.04 -0.23 -3.46
C HIS A 11 17.09 0.96 -3.48
N LEU A 12 16.10 1.03 -2.60
CA LEU A 12 15.14 2.13 -2.59
C LEU A 12 15.40 3.07 -1.41
N VAL A 13 15.81 4.29 -1.73
CA VAL A 13 16.02 5.37 -0.76
C VAL A 13 14.96 6.44 -0.97
N LEU A 14 14.22 6.75 0.08
CA LEU A 14 13.15 7.75 0.11
C LEU A 14 13.60 8.99 0.88
N LYS A 15 13.14 10.18 0.47
CA LYS A 15 13.41 11.46 1.17
C LYS A 15 12.86 11.49 2.59
N ASN A 16 11.81 10.72 2.86
CA ASN A 16 11.14 10.61 4.15
C ASN A 16 10.24 9.36 4.16
N PRO A 17 9.75 8.91 5.33
CA PRO A 17 9.01 7.64 5.45
C PRO A 17 7.55 7.69 4.97
N VAL A 18 7.07 8.82 4.40
CA VAL A 18 5.64 8.98 4.09
C VAL A 18 5.38 8.78 2.60
N MET A 19 4.53 7.82 2.30
CA MET A 19 4.08 7.47 0.95
C MET A 19 2.57 7.60 0.83
N THR A 20 2.06 7.71 -0.39
CA THR A 20 0.62 7.58 -0.66
C THR A 20 0.24 6.13 -0.91
N ALA A 21 -0.98 5.71 -0.51
CA ALA A 21 -1.46 4.37 -0.78
C ALA A 21 -2.09 4.27 -2.17
N SER A 22 -1.83 3.17 -2.88
CA SER A 22 -2.43 2.90 -4.19
C SER A 22 -3.95 2.97 -4.16
N GLY A 23 -4.51 3.57 -5.21
CA GLY A 23 -5.96 3.71 -5.38
C GLY A 23 -6.58 4.93 -4.72
N THR A 24 -5.80 5.74 -4.00
CA THR A 24 -6.28 6.96 -3.30
C THR A 24 -5.59 8.24 -3.76
N PHE A 25 -4.62 8.15 -4.68
CA PHE A 25 -3.81 9.29 -5.11
C PHE A 25 -3.60 9.34 -6.64
N GLY A 26 -4.36 8.57 -7.39
CA GLY A 26 -4.26 8.51 -8.85
C GLY A 26 -2.85 8.12 -9.31
N TYR A 27 -2.28 8.96 -10.16
CA TYR A 27 -0.90 8.88 -10.63
C TYR A 27 -0.01 10.00 -10.07
N GLY A 28 -0.55 10.80 -9.12
CA GLY A 28 0.12 11.94 -8.50
C GLY A 28 -0.24 13.28 -9.15
N LEU A 29 -0.36 13.34 -10.46
CA LEU A 29 -0.65 14.57 -11.20
C LEU A 29 -1.97 15.21 -10.78
N GLU A 30 -2.95 14.39 -10.39
CA GLU A 30 -4.27 14.83 -9.91
C GLU A 30 -4.21 15.67 -8.62
N TYR A 31 -3.09 15.58 -7.89
CA TYR A 31 -2.85 16.31 -6.65
C TYR A 31 -1.84 17.45 -6.78
N ALA A 32 -1.18 17.60 -7.92
CA ALA A 32 -0.11 18.59 -8.11
C ALA A 32 -0.56 20.04 -7.92
N ASP A 33 -1.82 20.35 -8.23
CA ASP A 33 -2.41 21.68 -7.99
C ASP A 33 -2.82 21.93 -6.52
N LEU A 34 -2.87 20.87 -5.71
CA LEU A 34 -3.32 20.92 -4.33
C LEU A 34 -2.17 20.94 -3.33
N MET A 35 -1.02 20.35 -3.72
CA MET A 35 0.15 20.23 -2.87
C MET A 35 1.43 20.01 -3.67
N ASP A 36 2.57 20.31 -3.07
CA ASP A 36 3.88 19.95 -3.62
C ASP A 36 4.14 18.45 -3.44
N ILE A 37 3.82 17.67 -4.48
CA ILE A 37 3.95 16.21 -4.50
C ILE A 37 5.42 15.75 -4.49
N SER A 38 6.38 16.61 -4.87
CA SER A 38 7.81 16.29 -4.86
C SER A 38 8.37 16.08 -3.43
N ARG A 39 7.65 16.58 -2.42
CA ARG A 39 8.01 16.44 -1.00
C ARG A 39 7.67 15.07 -0.41
N LEU A 40 6.87 14.27 -1.09
CA LEU A 40 6.52 12.92 -0.65
C LEU A 40 7.75 12.00 -0.71
N GLY A 41 7.81 11.02 0.18
CA GLY A 41 8.82 9.95 0.11
C GLY A 41 8.63 9.10 -1.14
N ALA A 42 7.39 8.70 -1.42
CA ALA A 42 7.02 8.02 -2.66
C ALA A 42 5.53 8.21 -2.98
N ILE A 43 5.18 8.04 -4.25
CA ILE A 43 3.81 7.91 -4.72
C ILE A 43 3.61 6.47 -5.20
N ILE A 44 2.70 5.73 -4.53
CA ILE A 44 2.26 4.44 -5.04
C ILE A 44 1.07 4.67 -5.97
N VAL A 45 1.33 4.56 -7.26
CA VAL A 45 0.35 4.89 -8.29
C VAL A 45 -0.80 3.89 -8.33
N LYS A 46 -1.84 4.25 -9.06
CA LYS A 46 -3.02 3.42 -9.27
C LYS A 46 -2.65 2.00 -9.70
N GLY A 47 -3.30 1.00 -9.10
CA GLY A 47 -3.11 -0.40 -9.44
C GLY A 47 -3.23 -0.67 -10.93
N THR A 48 -2.20 -1.28 -11.51
CA THR A 48 -2.04 -1.58 -12.92
C THR A 48 -2.09 -3.10 -13.13
N THR A 49 -2.79 -3.55 -14.16
CA THR A 49 -2.92 -4.98 -14.53
C THR A 49 -2.45 -5.18 -15.96
N ALA A 50 -2.13 -6.42 -16.36
CA ALA A 50 -1.73 -6.74 -17.74
C ALA A 50 -2.77 -6.20 -18.74
N GLU A 51 -4.02 -6.56 -18.55
CA GLU A 51 -5.14 -6.12 -19.37
C GLU A 51 -5.96 -5.01 -18.69
N PRO A 52 -6.66 -4.15 -19.47
CA PRO A 52 -7.58 -3.15 -18.93
C PRO A 52 -8.71 -3.77 -18.09
N ARG A 53 -9.13 -3.08 -17.04
CA ARG A 53 -10.29 -3.46 -16.21
C ARG A 53 -11.25 -2.29 -16.06
N GLN A 54 -12.53 -2.55 -16.30
CA GLN A 54 -13.60 -1.56 -16.16
C GLN A 54 -13.97 -1.31 -14.68
N GLY A 55 -13.59 -2.24 -13.80
CA GLY A 55 -14.03 -2.23 -12.41
C GLY A 55 -15.47 -2.73 -12.24
N ASN A 56 -15.95 -2.65 -10.99
CA ASN A 56 -17.30 -3.11 -10.65
C ASN A 56 -18.37 -2.06 -10.99
N PRO A 57 -19.64 -2.47 -11.15
CA PRO A 57 -20.78 -1.55 -11.31
C PRO A 57 -20.95 -0.61 -10.11
N TYR A 58 -21.66 0.50 -10.32
CA TYR A 58 -22.08 1.41 -9.26
C TYR A 58 -23.34 0.91 -8.54
N PRO A 59 -23.55 1.28 -7.26
CA PRO A 59 -22.62 2.00 -6.36
C PRO A 59 -21.46 1.10 -5.89
N ARG A 60 -20.26 1.63 -5.87
CA ARG A 60 -19.03 0.90 -5.53
C ARG A 60 -18.18 1.57 -4.46
N MET A 61 -18.69 2.65 -3.87
CA MET A 61 -18.12 3.34 -2.71
C MET A 61 -19.24 3.77 -1.78
N ALA A 62 -19.01 3.70 -0.47
CA ALA A 62 -19.93 4.15 0.55
C ALA A 62 -19.17 4.65 1.78
N GLU A 63 -19.64 5.75 2.37
CA GLU A 63 -19.13 6.23 3.64
C GLU A 63 -19.64 5.36 4.80
N THR A 64 -18.86 5.29 5.86
CA THR A 64 -19.25 4.71 7.16
C THR A 64 -18.94 5.73 8.26
N PRO A 65 -19.46 5.56 9.50
CA PRO A 65 -19.26 6.55 10.56
C PRO A 65 -17.80 6.91 10.86
N ALA A 66 -16.85 6.00 10.62
CA ALA A 66 -15.43 6.23 10.90
C ALA A 66 -14.50 5.72 9.78
N GLY A 67 -14.98 5.70 8.53
CA GLY A 67 -14.21 5.24 7.40
C GLY A 67 -15.02 5.16 6.12
N MET A 68 -14.64 4.27 5.22
CA MET A 68 -15.36 4.05 3.98
C MET A 68 -15.26 2.60 3.51
N LEU A 69 -16.28 2.17 2.76
CA LEU A 69 -16.28 0.93 2.01
C LEU A 69 -16.02 1.21 0.53
N ASN A 70 -15.21 0.37 -0.11
CA ASN A 70 -15.04 0.42 -1.55
C ASN A 70 -15.04 -0.98 -2.17
N ALA A 71 -15.54 -1.04 -3.39
CA ALA A 71 -15.51 -2.20 -4.25
C ALA A 71 -15.19 -1.76 -5.71
N VAL A 72 -14.15 -0.94 -5.88
CA VAL A 72 -13.79 -0.36 -7.20
C VAL A 72 -13.46 -1.43 -8.25
N GLY A 73 -12.85 -2.57 -7.84
CA GLY A 73 -12.56 -3.69 -8.74
C GLY A 73 -11.35 -3.47 -9.63
N LEU A 74 -10.30 -2.81 -9.13
CA LEU A 74 -9.04 -2.54 -9.85
C LEU A 74 -9.25 -1.84 -11.22
N GLN A 75 -10.19 -0.92 -11.33
CA GLN A 75 -10.39 -0.16 -12.57
C GLN A 75 -9.08 0.50 -13.01
N ASN A 76 -8.60 0.15 -14.20
CA ASN A 76 -7.39 0.70 -14.81
C ASN A 76 -7.37 0.41 -16.32
N ARG A 77 -6.48 1.08 -17.07
CA ARG A 77 -6.38 0.98 -18.52
C ARG A 77 -5.33 -0.03 -19.02
N GLY A 78 -4.79 -0.83 -18.11
CA GLY A 78 -3.77 -1.84 -18.41
C GLY A 78 -2.34 -1.28 -18.48
N VAL A 79 -1.35 -2.20 -18.40
CA VAL A 79 0.06 -1.85 -18.35
C VAL A 79 0.57 -1.17 -19.62
N ASN A 80 0.05 -1.53 -20.80
CA ASN A 80 0.46 -0.88 -22.05
C ASN A 80 0.10 0.62 -22.03
N TYR A 81 -1.12 0.94 -21.58
CA TYR A 81 -1.52 2.34 -21.42
C TYR A 81 -0.68 3.07 -20.38
N PHE A 82 -0.33 2.40 -19.28
CA PHE A 82 0.56 2.96 -18.26
C PHE A 82 1.92 3.32 -18.89
N VAL A 83 2.55 2.39 -19.62
CA VAL A 83 3.85 2.60 -20.27
C VAL A 83 3.80 3.72 -21.31
N ASP A 84 2.78 3.72 -22.17
CA ASP A 84 2.70 4.63 -23.32
C ASP A 84 2.23 6.04 -22.97
N LYS A 85 1.38 6.18 -21.95
CA LYS A 85 0.68 7.46 -21.68
C LYS A 85 0.93 8.01 -20.28
N ILE A 86 1.00 7.16 -19.25
CA ILE A 86 1.14 7.64 -17.88
C ILE A 86 2.61 7.82 -17.52
N TYR A 87 3.44 6.81 -17.73
CA TYR A 87 4.85 6.87 -17.37
C TYR A 87 5.59 8.08 -17.94
N PRO A 88 5.44 8.47 -19.24
CA PRO A 88 6.08 9.66 -19.76
C PRO A 88 5.69 10.96 -19.03
N ALA A 89 4.48 11.03 -18.49
CA ALA A 89 3.97 12.20 -17.80
C ALA A 89 4.46 12.30 -16.33
N ILE A 90 4.75 11.17 -15.67
CA ILE A 90 5.09 11.15 -14.25
C ILE A 90 6.60 10.94 -13.98
N ARG A 91 7.39 10.45 -14.94
CA ARG A 91 8.80 10.10 -14.75
C ARG A 91 9.71 11.25 -14.33
N SER A 92 9.32 12.49 -14.61
CA SER A 92 10.07 13.70 -14.26
C SER A 92 9.71 14.28 -12.89
N ILE A 93 8.74 13.71 -12.19
CA ILE A 93 8.36 14.16 -10.85
C ILE A 93 9.47 13.74 -9.87
N ASP A 94 9.99 14.73 -9.12
CA ASP A 94 11.08 14.50 -8.17
C ASP A 94 10.60 13.80 -6.89
N THR A 95 10.08 12.57 -7.06
CA THR A 95 9.78 11.62 -5.97
C THR A 95 9.77 10.19 -6.52
N ALA A 96 9.96 9.19 -5.66
CA ALA A 96 9.92 7.80 -6.09
C ALA A 96 8.50 7.41 -6.56
N MET A 97 8.38 6.97 -7.82
CA MET A 97 7.15 6.42 -8.37
C MET A 97 7.16 4.89 -8.24
N ILE A 98 6.26 4.35 -7.43
CA ILE A 98 6.12 2.91 -7.20
C ILE A 98 4.85 2.43 -7.90
N VAL A 99 4.96 1.44 -8.76
CA VAL A 99 3.80 0.92 -9.48
C VAL A 99 3.16 -0.21 -8.69
N ASN A 100 1.87 -0.03 -8.32
CA ASN A 100 1.09 -1.11 -7.73
C ASN A 100 0.66 -2.08 -8.84
N VAL A 101 1.09 -3.34 -8.75
CA VAL A 101 0.83 -4.38 -9.74
C VAL A 101 -0.21 -5.35 -9.23
N GLY A 102 -1.29 -5.53 -9.99
CA GLY A 102 -2.33 -6.51 -9.73
C GLY A 102 -2.48 -7.51 -10.87
N GLY A 103 -2.99 -8.69 -10.57
CA GLY A 103 -3.24 -9.74 -11.54
C GLY A 103 -4.38 -10.67 -11.12
N SER A 104 -4.77 -11.58 -12.01
CA SER A 104 -5.76 -12.65 -11.73
C SER A 104 -5.13 -14.04 -11.81
N THR A 105 -3.98 -14.17 -12.45
CA THR A 105 -3.16 -15.39 -12.53
C THR A 105 -1.69 -15.01 -12.37
N VAL A 106 -0.83 -15.98 -12.09
CA VAL A 106 0.62 -15.77 -11.97
C VAL A 106 1.18 -15.12 -13.23
N GLU A 107 0.75 -15.58 -14.40
CA GLU A 107 1.21 -15.10 -15.70
C GLU A 107 0.87 -13.61 -15.90
N THR A 108 -0.32 -13.17 -15.48
CA THR A 108 -0.72 -11.76 -15.62
C THR A 108 0.04 -10.83 -14.66
N TYR A 109 0.48 -11.31 -13.50
CA TYR A 109 1.40 -10.58 -12.63
C TYR A 109 2.78 -10.45 -13.27
N VAL A 110 3.31 -11.57 -13.82
CA VAL A 110 4.61 -11.61 -14.49
C VAL A 110 4.63 -10.69 -15.70
N GLU A 111 3.65 -10.79 -16.61
CA GLU A 111 3.55 -9.92 -17.78
C GLU A 111 3.55 -8.43 -17.41
N CYS A 112 2.77 -8.06 -16.39
CA CYS A 112 2.73 -6.67 -15.94
C CYS A 112 4.07 -6.22 -15.37
N ALA A 113 4.70 -7.05 -14.54
CA ALA A 113 5.99 -6.75 -13.91
C ALA A 113 7.14 -6.66 -14.94
N GLU A 114 7.18 -7.51 -15.96
CA GLU A 114 8.17 -7.46 -17.06
C GLU A 114 8.11 -6.13 -17.82
N LYS A 115 6.91 -5.68 -18.18
CA LYS A 115 6.73 -4.41 -18.89
C LYS A 115 7.17 -3.21 -18.03
N ILE A 116 6.94 -3.26 -16.71
CA ILE A 116 7.39 -2.23 -15.78
C ILE A 116 8.90 -2.32 -15.54
N ALA A 117 9.48 -3.52 -15.52
CA ALA A 117 10.92 -3.72 -15.39
C ALA A 117 11.72 -3.07 -16.52
N ALA A 118 11.13 -2.89 -17.69
CA ALA A 118 11.73 -2.19 -18.82
C ALA A 118 11.78 -0.64 -18.68
N LEU A 119 11.17 -0.08 -17.61
CA LEU A 119 11.13 1.36 -17.35
C LEU A 119 12.21 1.75 -16.33
N ASP A 120 13.22 2.52 -16.76
CA ASP A 120 14.41 2.81 -15.94
C ASP A 120 14.09 3.62 -14.66
N ASP A 121 13.13 4.56 -14.73
CA ASP A 121 12.84 5.49 -13.63
C ASP A 121 11.84 4.95 -12.61
N ILE A 122 11.41 3.68 -12.71
CA ILE A 122 10.54 3.03 -11.73
C ILE A 122 11.39 2.20 -10.75
N PRO A 123 11.68 2.71 -9.53
CA PRO A 123 12.62 2.06 -8.63
C PRO A 123 12.04 0.82 -7.93
N ALA A 124 10.72 0.71 -7.85
CA ALA A 124 10.04 -0.35 -7.12
C ALA A 124 8.66 -0.68 -7.70
N ILE A 125 8.18 -1.89 -7.43
CA ILE A 125 6.76 -2.26 -7.57
C ILE A 125 6.18 -2.68 -6.23
N GLU A 126 4.88 -2.41 -6.04
CA GLU A 126 4.08 -2.96 -4.94
C GLU A 126 3.14 -4.03 -5.50
N LEU A 127 3.43 -5.29 -5.21
CA LEU A 127 2.66 -6.44 -5.68
C LEU A 127 1.39 -6.60 -4.85
N ASN A 128 0.24 -6.34 -5.43
CA ASN A 128 -1.05 -6.44 -4.76
C ASN A 128 -1.62 -7.85 -4.91
N ILE A 129 -1.32 -8.73 -3.95
CA ILE A 129 -1.78 -10.12 -3.94
C ILE A 129 -3.18 -10.30 -3.32
N SER A 130 -3.85 -9.22 -2.91
CA SER A 130 -5.17 -9.27 -2.25
C SER A 130 -6.34 -9.43 -3.23
N CYS A 131 -6.10 -9.47 -4.54
CA CYS A 131 -7.14 -9.58 -5.54
C CYS A 131 -7.77 -10.99 -5.51
N PRO A 132 -9.09 -11.15 -5.37
CA PRO A 132 -9.73 -12.45 -5.39
C PRO A 132 -9.55 -13.12 -6.77
N ASN A 133 -9.06 -14.34 -6.77
CA ASN A 133 -8.90 -15.15 -7.99
C ASN A 133 -10.23 -15.85 -8.33
N VAL A 134 -10.93 -15.34 -9.33
CA VAL A 134 -12.23 -15.89 -9.75
C VAL A 134 -12.10 -17.32 -10.32
N LYS A 135 -10.95 -17.69 -10.90
CA LYS A 135 -10.73 -19.01 -11.52
C LYS A 135 -10.43 -20.12 -10.52
N GLN A 136 -9.95 -19.79 -9.31
CA GLN A 136 -9.64 -20.75 -8.22
C GLN A 136 -10.64 -20.66 -7.07
N GLY A 137 -11.91 -20.48 -7.36
CA GLY A 137 -12.97 -20.44 -6.34
C GLY A 137 -13.03 -19.16 -5.50
N GLY A 138 -12.50 -18.05 -6.03
CA GLY A 138 -12.60 -16.73 -5.39
C GLY A 138 -11.60 -16.46 -4.27
N MET A 139 -10.68 -17.37 -3.98
CA MET A 139 -9.61 -17.14 -3.01
C MET A 139 -8.50 -16.29 -3.63
N GLY A 140 -8.20 -15.15 -3.01
CA GLY A 140 -7.08 -14.30 -3.40
C GLY A 140 -5.73 -14.96 -3.10
N PHE A 141 -4.71 -14.67 -3.91
CA PHE A 141 -3.35 -15.15 -3.68
C PHE A 141 -2.81 -14.79 -2.29
N GLY A 142 -3.25 -13.70 -1.70
CA GLY A 142 -2.85 -13.22 -0.38
C GLY A 142 -3.57 -13.88 0.82
N LEU A 143 -4.40 -14.90 0.61
CA LEU A 143 -5.10 -15.62 1.69
C LEU A 143 -4.40 -16.92 2.10
N CYS A 144 -3.40 -17.38 1.32
CA CYS A 144 -2.64 -18.60 1.59
C CYS A 144 -1.15 -18.35 1.32
N ALA A 145 -0.30 -18.78 2.25
CA ALA A 145 1.15 -18.61 2.16
C ALA A 145 1.74 -19.23 0.88
N ALA A 146 1.28 -20.43 0.50
CA ALA A 146 1.77 -21.13 -0.68
C ALA A 146 1.47 -20.38 -1.99
N SER A 147 0.25 -19.85 -2.17
CA SER A 147 -0.12 -19.09 -3.36
C SER A 147 0.54 -17.70 -3.40
N ALA A 148 0.73 -17.06 -2.25
CA ALA A 148 1.51 -15.82 -2.15
C ALA A 148 2.96 -16.03 -2.56
N ALA A 149 3.61 -17.09 -2.04
CA ALA A 149 4.96 -17.50 -2.39
C ALA A 149 5.13 -17.76 -3.89
N GLU A 150 4.18 -18.46 -4.52
CA GLU A 150 4.22 -18.79 -5.95
C GLU A 150 4.26 -17.50 -6.81
N VAL A 151 3.38 -16.54 -6.55
CA VAL A 151 3.33 -15.28 -7.28
C VAL A 151 4.60 -14.47 -7.07
N VAL A 152 5.08 -14.35 -5.82
CA VAL A 152 6.29 -13.57 -5.50
C VAL A 152 7.51 -14.17 -6.18
N ARG A 153 7.69 -15.50 -6.10
CA ARG A 153 8.79 -16.23 -6.78
C ARG A 153 8.79 -15.99 -8.28
N ALA A 154 7.61 -16.04 -8.91
CA ALA A 154 7.48 -15.82 -10.35
C ALA A 154 7.82 -14.38 -10.75
N VAL A 155 7.28 -13.40 -10.01
CA VAL A 155 7.55 -11.97 -10.28
C VAL A 155 9.00 -11.60 -9.98
N ARG A 156 9.62 -12.15 -8.91
CA ARG A 156 11.02 -11.89 -8.58
C ARG A 156 11.99 -12.25 -9.71
N ARG A 157 11.69 -13.29 -10.49
CA ARG A 157 12.53 -13.73 -11.62
C ARG A 157 12.61 -12.70 -12.74
N VAL A 158 11.60 -11.85 -12.89
CA VAL A 158 11.50 -10.88 -13.99
C VAL A 158 11.67 -9.44 -13.54
N TYR A 159 11.54 -9.17 -12.23
CA TYR A 159 11.67 -7.83 -11.68
C TYR A 159 12.87 -7.75 -10.72
N PRO A 160 14.02 -7.19 -11.13
CA PRO A 160 15.26 -7.23 -10.35
C PRO A 160 15.37 -6.14 -9.27
N ARG A 161 14.54 -5.08 -9.34
CA ARG A 161 14.55 -3.93 -8.41
C ARG A 161 13.69 -4.22 -7.17
N THR A 162 13.45 -3.21 -6.33
CA THR A 162 12.72 -3.36 -5.07
C THR A 162 11.30 -3.89 -5.28
N LEU A 163 11.03 -5.06 -4.70
CA LEU A 163 9.74 -5.76 -4.73
C LEU A 163 9.07 -5.66 -3.36
N ILE A 164 8.03 -4.84 -3.26
CA ILE A 164 7.18 -4.72 -2.07
C ILE A 164 5.97 -5.63 -2.26
N VAL A 165 5.58 -6.39 -1.24
CA VAL A 165 4.38 -7.25 -1.30
C VAL A 165 3.31 -6.73 -0.36
N LYS A 166 2.13 -6.38 -0.92
CA LYS A 166 1.00 -5.85 -0.15
C LYS A 166 0.08 -6.94 0.36
N LEU A 167 0.05 -7.09 1.68
CA LEU A 167 -0.63 -8.17 2.38
C LEU A 167 -2.10 -7.84 2.70
N SER A 168 -2.94 -8.90 2.66
CA SER A 168 -4.35 -8.83 3.04
C SER A 168 -4.52 -9.00 4.55
N PRO A 169 -5.39 -8.21 5.21
CA PRO A 169 -5.73 -8.42 6.62
C PRO A 169 -6.77 -9.53 6.83
N ASN A 170 -7.37 -10.07 5.76
CA ASN A 170 -8.49 -11.02 5.84
C ASN A 170 -7.99 -12.46 6.03
N VAL A 171 -7.09 -12.65 6.97
CA VAL A 171 -6.41 -13.91 7.31
C VAL A 171 -6.33 -14.07 8.82
N THR A 172 -6.16 -15.30 9.29
CA THR A 172 -6.02 -15.59 10.71
C THR A 172 -4.66 -15.13 11.25
N ASP A 173 -3.60 -15.46 10.53
CA ASP A 173 -2.22 -15.04 10.84
C ASP A 173 -1.53 -14.45 9.61
N ILE A 174 -1.32 -13.14 9.63
CA ILE A 174 -0.66 -12.41 8.53
C ILE A 174 0.85 -12.71 8.49
N THR A 175 1.43 -13.14 9.61
CA THR A 175 2.87 -13.39 9.70
C THR A 175 3.32 -14.63 8.91
N GLU A 176 2.45 -15.60 8.74
CA GLU A 176 2.71 -16.78 7.89
C GLU A 176 2.94 -16.36 6.43
N ILE A 177 2.08 -15.47 5.93
CA ILE A 177 2.19 -14.96 4.56
C ILE A 177 3.42 -14.06 4.44
N ALA A 178 3.66 -13.18 5.44
CA ALA A 178 4.82 -12.30 5.44
C ALA A 178 6.14 -13.08 5.34
N ARG A 179 6.31 -14.14 6.14
CA ARG A 179 7.50 -15.02 6.08
C ARG A 179 7.61 -15.74 4.74
N ALA A 180 6.48 -16.21 4.19
CA ALA A 180 6.49 -16.92 2.92
C ALA A 180 6.96 -16.02 1.76
N VAL A 181 6.50 -14.78 1.70
CA VAL A 181 6.90 -13.84 0.65
C VAL A 181 8.34 -13.33 0.85
N GLU A 182 8.81 -13.19 2.09
CA GLU A 182 10.21 -12.88 2.40
C GLU A 182 11.15 -13.96 1.85
N VAL A 183 10.85 -15.23 2.10
CA VAL A 183 11.65 -16.39 1.60
C VAL A 183 11.73 -16.39 0.07
N GLU A 184 10.69 -15.91 -0.62
CA GLU A 184 10.64 -15.86 -2.08
C GLU A 184 11.24 -14.59 -2.68
N GLY A 185 11.89 -13.76 -1.86
CA GLY A 185 12.66 -12.60 -2.32
C GLY A 185 11.89 -11.29 -2.38
N ALA A 186 10.85 -11.12 -1.57
CA ALA A 186 10.32 -9.79 -1.30
C ALA A 186 11.35 -8.95 -0.56
N ASP A 187 11.57 -7.69 -0.98
CA ASP A 187 12.48 -6.75 -0.32
C ASP A 187 11.79 -5.98 0.81
N ALA A 188 10.47 -5.92 0.80
CA ALA A 188 9.64 -5.34 1.85
C ALA A 188 8.21 -5.90 1.79
N VAL A 189 7.47 -5.74 2.90
CA VAL A 189 6.02 -5.98 2.93
C VAL A 189 5.27 -4.71 3.29
N SER A 190 4.09 -4.49 2.66
CA SER A 190 3.17 -3.42 3.06
C SER A 190 1.86 -4.02 3.59
N LEU A 191 1.34 -3.50 4.67
CA LEU A 191 0.09 -3.95 5.29
C LEU A 191 -0.56 -2.84 6.13
N ILE A 192 -1.86 -2.78 6.09
CA ILE A 192 -2.82 -3.75 5.59
C ILE A 192 -3.52 -3.25 4.32
N ASN A 193 -3.96 -4.17 3.43
CA ASN A 193 -5.01 -3.85 2.49
C ASN A 193 -6.34 -3.70 3.25
N THR A 194 -7.47 -3.56 2.56
CA THR A 194 -8.77 -3.30 3.20
C THR A 194 -9.38 -4.55 3.85
N LEU A 195 -10.05 -4.36 4.99
CA LEU A 195 -10.83 -5.40 5.66
C LEU A 195 -12.15 -5.63 4.92
N LEU A 196 -12.57 -6.87 4.81
CA LEU A 196 -13.89 -7.19 4.24
C LEU A 196 -15.00 -6.68 5.17
N GLY A 197 -15.91 -5.88 4.60
CA GLY A 197 -17.03 -5.30 5.30
C GLY A 197 -18.30 -5.23 4.45
N MET A 198 -19.40 -4.81 5.06
CA MET A 198 -20.72 -4.68 4.43
C MET A 198 -21.45 -3.48 5.00
N ALA A 199 -22.29 -2.83 4.19
CA ALA A 199 -23.26 -1.83 4.63
C ALA A 199 -24.62 -2.12 3.99
N VAL A 200 -25.67 -1.91 4.78
CA VAL A 200 -27.07 -2.19 4.41
C VAL A 200 -27.92 -0.93 4.55
N ASP A 201 -28.72 -0.64 3.55
CA ASP A 201 -29.83 0.30 3.63
C ASP A 201 -31.01 -0.43 4.27
N ALA A 202 -31.31 -0.11 5.52
CA ALA A 202 -32.36 -0.78 6.31
C ALA A 202 -33.76 -0.55 5.74
N GLU A 203 -34.03 0.65 5.21
CA GLU A 203 -35.34 0.99 4.64
C GLU A 203 -35.60 0.24 3.34
N ARG A 204 -34.60 0.16 2.48
CA ARG A 204 -34.69 -0.56 1.21
C ARG A 204 -34.45 -2.05 1.36
N ARG A 205 -33.88 -2.50 2.48
CA ARG A 205 -33.47 -3.90 2.77
C ARG A 205 -32.53 -4.44 1.68
N LYS A 206 -31.55 -3.60 1.28
CA LYS A 206 -30.59 -3.91 0.21
C LYS A 206 -29.17 -3.54 0.64
N PRO A 207 -28.15 -4.22 0.11
CA PRO A 207 -26.77 -3.78 0.30
C PRO A 207 -26.57 -2.41 -0.36
N ILE A 208 -25.70 -1.57 0.22
CA ILE A 208 -25.34 -0.26 -0.35
C ILE A 208 -24.44 -0.44 -1.57
N LEU A 209 -23.49 -1.38 -1.51
CA LEU A 209 -22.60 -1.66 -2.63
C LEU A 209 -23.21 -2.68 -3.61
N SER A 210 -22.94 -2.50 -4.89
CA SER A 210 -23.38 -3.42 -5.95
C SER A 210 -22.82 -4.83 -5.81
N THR A 211 -21.67 -4.98 -5.15
CA THR A 211 -20.98 -6.24 -4.88
C THR A 211 -21.38 -6.88 -3.54
N VAL A 212 -22.36 -6.32 -2.83
CA VAL A 212 -22.81 -6.69 -1.48
C VAL A 212 -21.76 -6.35 -0.42
N THR A 213 -20.55 -6.84 -0.56
CA THR A 213 -19.40 -6.57 0.34
C THR A 213 -18.35 -5.68 -0.35
N GLY A 214 -17.52 -5.04 0.45
CA GLY A 214 -16.41 -4.21 -0.02
C GLY A 214 -15.29 -4.13 0.99
N GLY A 215 -14.20 -3.50 0.61
CA GLY A 215 -13.06 -3.26 1.49
C GLY A 215 -13.30 -2.06 2.40
N LEU A 216 -13.25 -2.26 3.70
CA LEU A 216 -13.32 -1.22 4.72
C LEU A 216 -11.94 -0.60 4.95
N SER A 217 -11.88 0.73 4.98
CA SER A 217 -10.68 1.53 5.22
C SER A 217 -11.01 2.79 6.04
N GLY A 218 -9.99 3.54 6.43
CA GLY A 218 -10.13 4.75 7.24
C GLY A 218 -9.83 4.53 8.72
N PRO A 219 -10.09 5.51 9.62
CA PRO A 219 -9.69 5.46 11.03
C PRO A 219 -10.15 4.21 11.79
N CYS A 220 -11.30 3.65 11.42
CA CYS A 220 -11.86 2.46 12.07
C CYS A 220 -10.96 1.22 11.99
N VAL A 221 -10.07 1.10 11.01
CA VAL A 221 -9.19 -0.07 10.86
C VAL A 221 -7.82 0.10 11.54
N LYS A 222 -7.47 1.31 12.03
CA LYS A 222 -6.15 1.60 12.61
C LYS A 222 -5.72 0.61 13.70
N PRO A 223 -6.53 0.27 14.72
CA PRO A 223 -6.10 -0.65 15.79
C PRO A 223 -5.75 -2.03 15.27
N ILE A 224 -6.44 -2.50 14.24
CA ILE A 224 -6.19 -3.80 13.60
C ILE A 224 -4.90 -3.73 12.78
N ALA A 225 -4.76 -2.68 11.96
CA ALA A 225 -3.57 -2.46 11.15
C ALA A 225 -2.30 -2.34 12.00
N LEU A 226 -2.35 -1.53 13.07
CA LEU A 226 -1.24 -1.31 13.99
C LEU A 226 -0.78 -2.63 14.65
N ARG A 227 -1.72 -3.44 15.16
CA ARG A 227 -1.43 -4.77 15.71
C ARG A 227 -0.76 -5.67 14.67
N MET A 228 -1.30 -5.73 13.46
CA MET A 228 -0.75 -6.58 12.40
C MET A 228 0.65 -6.14 11.97
N VAL A 229 0.92 -4.83 11.89
CA VAL A 229 2.25 -4.28 11.63
C VAL A 229 3.24 -4.69 12.72
N TRP A 230 2.87 -4.53 13.99
CA TRP A 230 3.70 -4.92 15.13
C TRP A 230 4.03 -6.42 15.13
N GLN A 231 3.05 -7.29 14.83
CA GLN A 231 3.28 -8.73 14.72
C GLN A 231 4.21 -9.07 13.55
N THR A 232 3.97 -8.45 12.39
CA THR A 232 4.77 -8.70 11.18
C THR A 232 6.21 -8.22 11.36
N ALA A 233 6.43 -7.04 11.94
CA ALA A 233 7.77 -6.51 12.19
C ALA A 233 8.62 -7.40 13.11
N LYS A 234 7.98 -8.17 14.00
CA LYS A 234 8.65 -9.19 14.82
C LYS A 234 8.88 -10.51 14.09
N ALA A 235 8.19 -10.75 12.98
CA ALA A 235 8.17 -12.03 12.29
C ALA A 235 9.09 -12.12 11.08
N VAL A 236 9.44 -10.98 10.48
CA VAL A 236 10.29 -10.88 9.28
C VAL A 236 11.49 -9.97 9.53
N ARG A 237 12.50 -10.06 8.66
CA ARG A 237 13.71 -9.22 8.71
C ARG A 237 13.68 -8.08 7.70
N ILE A 238 12.84 -8.20 6.67
CA ILE A 238 12.65 -7.16 5.65
C ILE A 238 11.83 -6.00 6.18
N PRO A 239 12.01 -4.78 5.66
CA PRO A 239 11.23 -3.60 6.03
C PRO A 239 9.72 -3.83 5.98
N VAL A 240 9.02 -3.29 6.96
CA VAL A 240 7.55 -3.31 7.04
C VAL A 240 7.02 -1.90 6.78
N ILE A 241 6.10 -1.77 5.84
CA ILE A 241 5.44 -0.53 5.48
C ILE A 241 4.02 -0.56 6.05
N GLY A 242 3.73 0.32 7.00
CA GLY A 242 2.45 0.34 7.69
C GLY A 242 1.40 1.19 7.00
N LEU A 243 0.17 0.68 6.83
CA LEU A 243 -0.97 1.46 6.36
C LEU A 243 -2.29 0.96 6.93
N GLY A 244 -3.25 1.88 7.01
CA GLY A 244 -4.60 1.60 7.53
C GLY A 244 -4.99 2.55 8.67
N GLY A 245 -5.79 3.57 8.34
CA GLY A 245 -6.35 4.50 9.31
C GLY A 245 -5.42 5.61 9.78
N ILE A 246 -4.33 5.88 9.07
CA ILE A 246 -3.43 7.01 9.35
C ILE A 246 -4.11 8.30 8.88
N VAL A 247 -4.40 9.22 9.82
CA VAL A 247 -5.03 10.53 9.56
C VAL A 247 -4.19 11.69 10.10
N SER A 248 -3.15 11.40 10.88
CA SER A 248 -2.28 12.39 11.50
C SER A 248 -0.84 11.88 11.64
N TRP A 249 0.08 12.80 11.96
CA TRP A 249 1.47 12.43 12.27
C TRP A 249 1.59 11.50 13.50
N ARG A 250 0.66 11.60 14.46
CA ARG A 250 0.65 10.72 15.63
C ARG A 250 0.41 9.28 15.23
N ASP A 251 -0.56 9.06 14.35
CA ASP A 251 -0.83 7.72 13.84
C ASP A 251 0.40 7.14 13.13
N ALA A 252 1.06 7.95 12.28
CA ALA A 252 2.27 7.54 11.58
C ALA A 252 3.40 7.16 12.55
N VAL A 253 3.63 7.99 13.58
CA VAL A 253 4.62 7.69 14.64
C VAL A 253 4.26 6.41 15.39
N GLU A 254 3.00 6.17 15.73
CA GLU A 254 2.56 4.92 16.38
C GLU A 254 2.90 3.69 15.50
N PHE A 255 2.68 3.78 14.18
CA PHE A 255 3.07 2.71 13.25
C PHE A 255 4.59 2.50 13.23
N MET A 256 5.38 3.58 13.21
CA MET A 256 6.85 3.48 13.23
C MET A 256 7.35 2.87 14.54
N LEU A 257 6.83 3.32 15.68
CA LEU A 257 7.14 2.74 17.00
C LEU A 257 6.79 1.24 17.06
N ALA A 258 5.69 0.83 16.41
CA ALA A 258 5.31 -0.57 16.32
C ALA A 258 6.19 -1.40 15.36
N GLY A 259 7.12 -0.79 14.63
CA GLY A 259 8.09 -1.45 13.76
C GLY A 259 7.92 -1.16 12.26
N ALA A 260 7.05 -0.24 11.87
CA ALA A 260 6.99 0.18 10.47
C ALA A 260 8.20 1.05 10.12
N THR A 261 8.92 0.69 9.05
CA THR A 261 10.02 1.48 8.48
C THR A 261 9.50 2.71 7.73
N ALA A 262 8.33 2.60 7.12
CA ALA A 262 7.64 3.67 6.41
C ALA A 262 6.12 3.49 6.53
N VAL A 263 5.35 4.50 6.13
CA VAL A 263 3.90 4.48 6.19
C VAL A 263 3.26 4.90 4.87
N GLN A 264 2.08 4.35 4.56
CA GLN A 264 1.27 4.79 3.42
C GLN A 264 -0.04 5.43 3.90
N ILE A 265 -0.38 6.58 3.33
CA ILE A 265 -1.62 7.31 3.62
C ILE A 265 -2.62 7.04 2.49
N GLY A 266 -3.79 6.51 2.85
CA GLY A 266 -4.84 6.13 1.91
C GLY A 266 -6.07 7.02 1.99
N THR A 267 -7.13 6.55 2.63
CA THR A 267 -8.46 7.18 2.72
C THR A 267 -8.42 8.64 3.12
N SER A 268 -7.46 9.03 3.96
CA SER A 268 -7.32 10.43 4.43
C SER A 268 -7.02 11.42 3.31
N ASN A 269 -6.45 10.99 2.18
CA ASN A 269 -6.23 11.84 1.01
C ASN A 269 -7.53 12.39 0.42
N PHE A 270 -8.66 11.67 0.60
CA PHE A 270 -9.97 12.14 0.14
C PHE A 270 -10.59 13.20 1.05
N VAL A 271 -10.16 13.23 2.32
CA VAL A 271 -10.65 14.20 3.33
C VAL A 271 -9.77 15.44 3.35
N ASP A 272 -8.46 15.25 3.32
CA ASP A 272 -7.45 16.31 3.32
C ASP A 272 -6.33 15.96 2.32
N PRO A 273 -6.34 16.55 1.12
CA PRO A 273 -5.31 16.30 0.11
C PRO A 273 -3.88 16.59 0.59
N THR A 274 -3.71 17.46 1.60
CA THR A 274 -2.39 17.86 2.13
C THR A 274 -1.94 17.05 3.33
N VAL A 275 -2.71 16.05 3.76
CA VAL A 275 -2.46 15.27 4.97
C VAL A 275 -1.05 14.65 5.01
N SER A 276 -0.57 14.16 3.87
CA SER A 276 0.77 13.56 3.78
C SER A 276 1.88 14.54 4.12
N LEU A 277 1.79 15.82 3.69
CA LEU A 277 2.76 16.86 4.06
C LEU A 277 2.68 17.21 5.55
N LYS A 278 1.48 17.24 6.12
CA LYS A 278 1.28 17.48 7.55
C LYS A 278 1.89 16.34 8.38
N VAL A 279 1.80 15.11 7.90
CA VAL A 279 2.40 13.93 8.54
C VAL A 279 3.94 14.01 8.48
N ILE A 280 4.53 14.34 7.33
CA ILE A 280 5.98 14.52 7.18
C ILE A 280 6.49 15.55 8.20
N ASN A 281 5.89 16.75 8.22
CA ASN A 281 6.28 17.82 9.13
C ASN A 281 6.10 17.42 10.60
N GLY A 282 5.06 16.66 10.92
CA GLY A 282 4.76 16.18 12.26
C GLY A 282 5.76 15.13 12.76
N ILE A 283 6.22 14.21 11.90
CA ILE A 283 7.27 13.23 12.20
C ILE A 283 8.57 13.98 12.52
N ALA A 284 8.98 14.95 11.67
CA ALA A 284 10.17 15.76 11.89
C ALA A 284 10.13 16.47 13.25
N ALA A 285 9.02 17.15 13.55
CA ALA A 285 8.82 17.84 14.81
C ALA A 285 8.80 16.87 16.02
N TYR A 286 8.28 15.66 15.84
CA TYR A 286 8.32 14.63 16.89
C TYR A 286 9.75 14.20 17.16
N CYS A 287 10.54 13.89 16.14
CA CYS A 287 11.94 13.52 16.27
C CYS A 287 12.73 14.62 17.02
N GLU A 288 12.57 15.87 16.63
CA GLU A 288 13.25 17.01 17.30
C GLU A 288 12.88 17.11 18.80
N ARG A 289 11.59 16.99 19.15
CA ARG A 289 11.13 17.08 20.54
C ARG A 289 11.65 15.96 21.43
N HIS A 290 11.88 14.78 20.85
CA HIS A 290 12.32 13.59 21.59
C HIS A 290 13.82 13.30 21.43
N GLY A 291 14.56 14.16 20.71
CA GLY A 291 16.01 14.03 20.56
C GLY A 291 16.47 12.95 19.58
N PHE A 292 15.58 12.48 18.70
CA PHE A 292 15.95 11.58 17.61
C PHE A 292 16.64 12.35 16.49
N HIS A 293 17.76 11.84 16.01
CA HIS A 293 18.52 12.43 14.91
C HIS A 293 18.06 11.90 13.55
N HIS A 294 17.56 10.66 13.50
CA HIS A 294 17.09 10.00 12.30
C HIS A 294 15.70 9.40 12.54
N ALA A 295 14.82 9.47 11.51
CA ALA A 295 13.49 8.85 11.59
C ALA A 295 13.56 7.32 11.78
N SER A 296 14.63 6.69 11.33
CA SER A 296 14.86 5.25 11.54
C SER A 296 14.98 4.84 13.00
N GLU A 297 15.35 5.75 13.90
CA GLU A 297 15.42 5.49 15.34
C GLU A 297 14.04 5.27 15.99
N LEU A 298 12.97 5.68 15.31
CA LEU A 298 11.59 5.40 15.74
C LEU A 298 11.18 3.95 15.49
N VAL A 299 11.84 3.28 14.54
CA VAL A 299 11.38 1.97 14.06
C VAL A 299 11.56 0.90 15.14
N GLY A 300 10.43 0.42 15.66
CA GLY A 300 10.42 -0.60 16.70
C GLY A 300 10.78 -0.08 18.11
N ALA A 301 10.83 1.24 18.31
CA ALA A 301 11.15 1.84 19.61
C ALA A 301 9.97 1.83 20.60
N LEU A 302 8.93 1.03 20.35
CA LEU A 302 7.82 0.83 21.27
C LEU A 302 8.32 0.11 22.54
N GLU A 303 8.26 0.79 23.68
CA GLU A 303 8.51 0.18 24.98
C GLU A 303 7.31 -0.68 25.40
N THR A 304 7.57 -1.93 25.74
CA THR A 304 6.56 -2.85 26.31
C THR A 304 7.11 -3.37 27.63
N ASP A 305 6.30 -3.29 28.70
CA ASP A 305 6.67 -3.75 30.05
C ASP A 305 6.75 -5.29 30.17
N SER A 306 7.32 -5.97 29.16
CA SER A 306 7.42 -7.43 29.14
C SER A 306 8.84 -7.91 29.04
#